data_0fc53bddd4fb84b46fc20c3c95da6971
#
_entry.id   0fc53bddd4fb84b46fc20c3c95da6971
#
_cell.length_a   1.000
_cell.length_b   1.000
_cell.length_c   1.000
_cell.angle_alpha   90.00
_cell.angle_beta   90.00
_cell.angle_gamma   90.00
#
_symmetry.space_group_name_H-M   'P 1'
#
loop_
_entity.id
_entity.type
_entity.pdbx_description
1 polymer ?
#
loop_
_entity_poly.entity_id
_entity_poly.type
_entity_poly.pdbx_seq_one_letter_code
_entity_poly.pdbx_strand_id
1 'polypeptide(L)'
;MIALYFPQSLGEWMVWLVAWGFVFVGLFYMIWPKVAMRMFWTYPQQESKVLLAAVRGNMGGIPIGLGLSYLLFAQPFLAMTLFIAVFCALIGRVVSFFVDKSFSGFNFFACIVEFIFAIASFLYAFEYVA
;
A
#
# COMPACT_ATOMS: atom_id res chain seq x y z
N MET A 1 -22.14 1.45 -16.25
CA MET A 1 -20.91 0.76 -16.73
C MET A 1 -19.72 1.28 -15.94
N ILE A 2 -18.92 0.39 -15.37
CA ILE A 2 -17.69 0.78 -14.66
C ILE A 2 -16.56 0.81 -15.69
N ALA A 3 -15.91 1.96 -15.83
CA ALA A 3 -14.76 2.12 -16.71
C ALA A 3 -13.57 2.63 -15.91
N LEU A 4 -12.37 2.29 -16.34
CA LEU A 4 -11.16 2.77 -15.72
C LEU A 4 -11.08 4.30 -15.88
N TYR A 5 -10.93 4.99 -14.75
CA TYR A 5 -10.84 6.44 -14.73
C TYR A 5 -9.45 6.93 -15.07
N PHE A 6 -9.36 7.93 -15.94
CA PHE A 6 -8.10 8.62 -16.23
C PHE A 6 -8.06 9.96 -15.53
N PRO A 7 -6.97 10.25 -14.80
CA PRO A 7 -6.86 11.49 -14.04
C PRO A 7 -6.80 12.72 -14.94
N GLN A 8 -7.38 13.81 -14.47
CA GLN A 8 -7.46 15.10 -15.18
C GLN A 8 -6.64 16.20 -14.50
N SER A 9 -6.26 16.01 -13.24
CA SER A 9 -5.53 16.99 -12.44
C SER A 9 -4.28 16.38 -11.81
N LEU A 10 -3.37 17.24 -11.31
CA LEU A 10 -2.17 16.78 -10.63
C LEU A 10 -2.48 15.91 -9.40
N GLY A 11 -3.44 16.33 -8.59
CA GLY A 11 -3.85 15.57 -7.41
C GLY A 11 -4.41 14.20 -7.76
N GLU A 12 -5.24 14.13 -8.78
CA GLU A 12 -5.79 12.85 -9.28
C GLU A 12 -4.68 11.94 -9.81
N TRP A 13 -3.68 12.48 -10.53
CA TRP A 13 -2.52 11.72 -10.98
C TRP A 13 -1.71 11.14 -9.82
N MET A 14 -1.52 11.93 -8.77
CA MET A 14 -0.78 11.47 -7.59
C MET A 14 -1.48 10.26 -6.94
N VAL A 15 -2.77 10.35 -6.68
CA VAL A 15 -3.54 9.25 -6.06
C VAL A 15 -3.71 8.08 -7.01
N TRP A 16 -3.85 8.33 -8.29
CA TRP A 16 -3.92 7.28 -9.31
C TRP A 16 -2.65 6.41 -9.32
N LEU A 17 -1.47 7.06 -9.24
CA LEU A 17 -0.20 6.34 -9.13
C LEU A 17 -0.08 5.56 -7.82
N VAL A 18 -0.54 6.13 -6.70
CA VAL A 18 -0.58 5.43 -5.41
C VAL A 18 -1.48 4.19 -5.51
N ALA A 19 -2.66 4.32 -6.12
CA ALA A 19 -3.59 3.19 -6.30
C ALA A 19 -2.97 2.07 -7.14
N TRP A 20 -2.28 2.39 -8.22
CA TRP A 20 -1.54 1.40 -9.01
C TRP A 20 -0.41 0.76 -8.20
N GLY A 21 0.28 1.53 -7.36
CA GLY A 21 1.28 1.00 -6.43
C GLY A 21 0.69 -0.08 -5.52
N PHE A 22 -0.49 0.17 -4.94
CA PHE A 22 -1.23 -0.82 -4.15
C PHE A 22 -1.54 -2.09 -4.95
N VAL A 23 -2.03 -1.92 -6.18
CA VAL A 23 -2.36 -3.06 -7.05
C VAL A 23 -1.12 -3.90 -7.38
N PHE A 24 -0.02 -3.26 -7.79
CA PHE A 24 1.19 -3.98 -8.17
C PHE A 24 1.86 -4.68 -6.98
N VAL A 25 1.97 -4.01 -5.85
CA VAL A 25 2.52 -4.63 -4.63
C VAL A 25 1.63 -5.80 -4.19
N GLY A 26 0.31 -5.61 -4.21
CA GLY A 26 -0.64 -6.66 -3.87
C GLY A 26 -0.55 -7.85 -4.81
N LEU A 27 -0.47 -7.62 -6.11
CA LEU A 27 -0.29 -8.69 -7.11
C LEU A 27 1.00 -9.46 -6.88
N PHE A 28 2.08 -8.76 -6.57
CA PHE A 28 3.37 -9.39 -6.30
C PHE A 28 3.30 -10.35 -5.11
N TYR A 29 2.68 -9.91 -4.00
CA TYR A 29 2.46 -10.79 -2.86
C TYR A 29 1.48 -11.93 -3.14
N MET A 30 0.46 -11.69 -3.96
CA MET A 30 -0.54 -12.71 -4.28
C MET A 30 0.03 -13.81 -5.17
N ILE A 31 0.78 -13.44 -6.21
CA ILE A 31 1.29 -14.41 -7.20
C ILE A 31 2.57 -15.08 -6.71
N TRP A 32 3.51 -14.29 -6.17
CA TRP A 32 4.81 -14.77 -5.72
C TRP A 32 5.10 -14.44 -4.25
N PRO A 33 4.30 -14.98 -3.30
CA PRO A 33 4.45 -14.61 -1.89
C PRO A 33 5.83 -14.93 -1.31
N LYS A 34 6.42 -16.05 -1.70
CA LYS A 34 7.75 -16.44 -1.21
C LYS A 34 8.83 -15.49 -1.70
N VAL A 35 8.79 -15.12 -2.98
CA VAL A 35 9.74 -14.16 -3.57
C VAL A 35 9.56 -12.78 -2.95
N ALA A 36 8.32 -12.33 -2.79
CA ALA A 36 8.02 -11.04 -2.16
C ALA A 36 8.54 -10.99 -0.71
N MET A 37 8.27 -12.01 0.08
CA MET A 37 8.75 -12.08 1.46
C MET A 37 10.27 -12.10 1.54
N ARG A 38 10.95 -12.79 0.62
CA ARG A 38 12.43 -12.80 0.57
C ARG A 38 12.98 -11.44 0.19
N MET A 39 12.41 -10.79 -0.83
CA MET A 39 12.84 -9.46 -1.25
C MET A 39 12.66 -8.42 -0.14
N PHE A 40 11.58 -8.51 0.61
CA PHE A 40 11.26 -7.59 1.69
C PHE A 40 11.77 -8.07 3.06
N TRP A 41 12.61 -9.12 3.09
CA TRP A 41 13.25 -9.68 4.28
C TRP A 41 12.27 -10.08 5.37
N THR A 42 11.09 -10.54 4.95
CA THR A 42 10.03 -10.99 5.85
C THR A 42 9.81 -12.51 5.78
N TYR A 43 10.73 -13.25 5.13
CA TYR A 43 10.60 -14.68 4.97
C TYR A 43 10.85 -15.39 6.32
N PRO A 44 9.90 -16.20 6.80
CA PRO A 44 10.02 -16.87 8.08
C PRO A 44 11.00 -18.05 8.01
N GLN A 45 11.55 -18.43 9.16
CA GLN A 45 12.42 -19.60 9.26
C GLN A 45 11.65 -20.90 8.99
N GLN A 46 10.38 -20.95 9.40
CA GLN A 46 9.49 -22.08 9.12
C GLN A 46 8.33 -21.61 8.23
N GLU A 47 8.18 -22.29 7.10
CA GLU A 47 7.11 -22.04 6.16
C GLU A 47 5.87 -22.87 6.51
N SER A 48 4.68 -22.24 6.46
CA SER A 48 3.41 -22.95 6.60
C SER A 48 2.46 -22.54 5.47
N LYS A 49 1.57 -23.47 5.11
CA LYS A 49 0.53 -23.19 4.10
C LYS A 49 -0.46 -22.13 4.59
N VAL A 50 -0.73 -22.09 5.89
CA VAL A 50 -1.59 -21.07 6.51
C VAL A 50 -0.98 -19.69 6.39
N LEU A 51 0.34 -19.58 6.64
CA LEU A 51 1.06 -18.33 6.48
C LEU A 51 1.02 -17.84 5.02
N LEU A 52 1.26 -18.72 4.07
CA LEU A 52 1.19 -18.36 2.65
C LEU A 52 -0.22 -17.88 2.26
N ALA A 53 -1.26 -18.53 2.76
CA ALA A 53 -2.64 -18.11 2.54
C ALA A 53 -2.90 -16.70 3.12
N ALA A 54 -2.42 -16.45 4.34
CA ALA A 54 -2.56 -15.15 4.99
C ALA A 54 -1.81 -14.05 4.21
N VAL A 55 -0.60 -14.32 3.75
CA VAL A 55 0.19 -13.37 2.96
C VAL A 55 -0.52 -13.06 1.63
N ARG A 56 -0.98 -14.07 0.91
CA ARG A 56 -1.72 -13.85 -0.34
C ARG A 56 -3.00 -13.04 -0.13
N GLY A 57 -3.74 -13.32 0.92
CA GLY A 57 -4.98 -12.61 1.23
C GLY A 57 -4.75 -11.21 1.79
N ASN A 58 -3.98 -11.08 2.85
CA ASN A 58 -3.84 -9.82 3.58
C ASN A 58 -2.83 -8.87 2.92
N MET A 59 -1.68 -9.37 2.50
CA MET A 59 -0.66 -8.53 1.86
C MET A 59 -0.84 -8.43 0.34
N GLY A 60 -1.60 -9.34 -0.25
CA GLY A 60 -1.94 -9.33 -1.67
C GLY A 60 -3.33 -8.76 -1.93
N GLY A 61 -4.37 -9.46 -1.48
CA GLY A 61 -5.76 -9.15 -1.81
C GLY A 61 -6.25 -7.81 -1.30
N ILE A 62 -5.96 -7.45 -0.05
CA ILE A 62 -6.42 -6.19 0.55
C ILE A 62 -5.84 -4.97 -0.20
N PRO A 63 -4.52 -4.87 -0.44
CA PRO A 63 -3.98 -3.77 -1.24
C PRO A 63 -4.56 -3.70 -2.65
N ILE A 64 -4.74 -4.83 -3.32
CA ILE A 64 -5.37 -4.86 -4.64
C ILE A 64 -6.78 -4.27 -4.56
N GLY A 65 -7.58 -4.70 -3.60
CA GLY A 65 -8.95 -4.21 -3.42
C GLY A 65 -9.01 -2.70 -3.17
N LEU A 66 -8.13 -2.19 -2.31
CA LEU A 66 -8.04 -0.76 -2.02
C LEU A 66 -7.65 0.04 -3.27
N GLY A 67 -6.63 -0.40 -3.99
CA GLY A 67 -6.17 0.27 -5.21
C GLY A 67 -7.23 0.23 -6.31
N LEU A 68 -7.83 -0.92 -6.57
CA LEU A 68 -8.89 -1.07 -7.57
C LEU A 68 -10.12 -0.24 -7.24
N SER A 69 -10.48 -0.13 -5.96
CA SER A 69 -11.62 0.71 -5.55
C SER A 69 -11.43 2.16 -6.01
N TYR A 70 -10.24 2.73 -5.81
CA TYR A 70 -9.98 4.08 -6.29
C TYR A 70 -9.94 4.14 -7.83
N LEU A 71 -9.27 3.20 -8.49
CA LEU A 71 -9.14 3.20 -9.95
C LEU A 71 -10.47 3.08 -10.68
N LEU A 72 -11.46 2.37 -10.09
CA LEU A 72 -12.76 2.16 -10.69
C LEU A 72 -13.76 3.28 -10.37
N PHE A 73 -13.72 3.84 -9.17
CA PHE A 73 -14.72 4.80 -8.71
C PHE A 73 -14.22 6.23 -8.63
N ALA A 74 -12.92 6.44 -8.50
CA ALA A 74 -12.24 7.75 -8.48
C ALA A 74 -12.90 8.79 -7.56
N GLN A 75 -13.37 8.36 -6.40
CA GLN A 75 -14.04 9.26 -5.44
C GLN A 75 -13.04 9.79 -4.40
N PRO A 76 -13.15 11.06 -4.00
CA PRO A 76 -12.23 11.64 -3.01
C PRO A 76 -12.20 10.89 -1.68
N PHE A 77 -13.32 10.33 -1.22
CA PHE A 77 -13.33 9.55 0.02
C PHE A 77 -12.54 8.25 -0.09
N LEU A 78 -12.36 7.70 -1.29
CA LEU A 78 -11.49 6.53 -1.51
C LEU A 78 -10.02 6.92 -1.41
N ALA A 79 -9.65 8.13 -1.83
CA ALA A 79 -8.31 8.67 -1.58
C ALA A 79 -8.06 8.83 -0.07
N MET A 80 -9.06 9.25 0.69
CA MET A 80 -9.01 9.28 2.15
C MET A 80 -8.78 7.89 2.73
N THR A 81 -9.47 6.89 2.20
CA THR A 81 -9.28 5.49 2.63
C THR A 81 -7.85 5.01 2.38
N LEU A 82 -7.29 5.31 1.21
CA LEU A 82 -5.89 5.00 0.90
C LEU A 82 -4.94 5.70 1.88
N PHE A 83 -5.17 6.99 2.15
CA PHE A 83 -4.38 7.74 3.12
C PHE A 83 -4.42 7.09 4.51
N ILE A 84 -5.61 6.79 5.02
CA ILE A 84 -5.77 6.18 6.35
C ILE A 84 -5.06 4.83 6.41
N ALA A 85 -5.22 3.99 5.38
CA ALA A 85 -4.59 2.67 5.33
C ALA A 85 -3.05 2.78 5.38
N VAL A 86 -2.46 3.65 4.57
CA VAL A 86 -1.00 3.85 4.55
C VAL A 86 -0.51 4.50 5.83
N PHE A 87 -1.25 5.47 6.35
CA PHE A 87 -0.90 6.15 7.59
C PHE A 87 -0.87 5.19 8.79
N CYS A 88 -1.87 4.31 8.88
CA CYS A 88 -1.88 3.27 9.92
C CYS A 88 -0.71 2.28 9.76
N ALA A 89 -0.37 1.90 8.53
CA ALA A 89 0.79 1.06 8.26
C ALA A 89 2.09 1.74 8.70
N LEU A 90 2.23 3.03 8.40
CA LEU A 90 3.37 3.84 8.81
C LEU A 90 3.50 3.93 10.35
N ILE A 91 2.39 4.14 11.05
CA ILE A 91 2.36 4.12 12.52
C ILE A 91 2.87 2.77 13.03
N GLY A 92 2.38 1.67 12.47
CA GLY A 92 2.82 0.33 12.85
C GLY A 92 4.34 0.14 12.69
N ARG A 93 4.92 0.65 11.59
CA ARG A 93 6.37 0.60 11.39
C ARG A 93 7.13 1.43 12.41
N VAL A 94 6.65 2.64 12.69
CA VAL A 94 7.28 3.52 13.69
C VAL A 94 7.24 2.87 15.07
N VAL A 95 6.11 2.28 15.45
CA VAL A 95 6.02 1.51 16.71
C VAL A 95 7.03 0.36 16.72
N SER A 96 7.17 -0.36 15.62
CA SER A 96 8.13 -1.46 15.51
C SER A 96 9.60 -1.00 15.64
N PHE A 97 9.94 0.20 15.19
CA PHE A 97 11.28 0.76 15.43
C PHE A 97 11.62 0.83 16.91
N PHE A 98 10.66 1.23 17.74
CA PHE A 98 10.88 1.42 19.17
C PHE A 98 10.72 0.13 19.96
N VAL A 99 9.71 -0.69 19.63
CA VAL A 99 9.37 -1.91 20.39
C VAL A 99 10.27 -3.08 19.98
N ASP A 100 10.41 -3.32 18.68
CA ASP A 100 11.12 -4.47 18.13
C ASP A 100 12.55 -4.13 17.70
N LYS A 101 12.92 -2.86 17.77
CA LYS A 101 14.23 -2.34 17.32
C LYS A 101 14.54 -2.75 15.86
N SER A 102 13.54 -2.67 15.00
CA SER A 102 13.60 -3.10 13.60
C SER A 102 14.31 -2.09 12.70
N PHE A 103 15.54 -1.70 13.06
CA PHE A 103 16.35 -0.73 12.32
C PHE A 103 17.06 -1.44 11.15
N SER A 104 16.38 -1.57 10.03
CA SER A 104 16.99 -2.08 8.80
C SER A 104 16.86 -1.04 7.69
N GLY A 105 17.79 -1.09 6.72
CA GLY A 105 17.74 -0.17 5.56
C GLY A 105 16.45 -0.32 4.77
N PHE A 106 15.96 -1.56 4.62
CA PHE A 106 14.70 -1.82 3.94
C PHE A 106 13.51 -1.20 4.69
N ASN A 107 13.48 -1.30 6.02
CA ASN A 107 12.38 -0.75 6.82
C ASN A 107 12.34 0.78 6.75
N PHE A 108 13.50 1.45 6.73
CA PHE A 108 13.60 2.88 6.47
C PHE A 108 13.09 3.24 5.07
N PHE A 109 13.50 2.49 4.06
CA PHE A 109 13.04 2.69 2.68
C PHE A 109 11.52 2.54 2.58
N ALA A 110 10.95 1.50 3.18
CA ALA A 110 9.51 1.29 3.22
C ALA A 110 8.77 2.44 3.92
N CYS A 111 9.31 2.96 5.03
CA CYS A 111 8.77 4.14 5.70
C CYS A 111 8.73 5.36 4.78
N ILE A 112 9.79 5.60 4.01
CA ILE A 112 9.86 6.72 3.07
C ILE A 112 8.80 6.57 1.98
N VAL A 113 8.66 5.40 1.39
CA VAL A 113 7.65 5.13 0.34
C VAL A 113 6.25 5.31 0.90
N GLU A 114 5.96 4.74 2.08
CA GLU A 114 4.65 4.88 2.73
C GLU A 114 4.36 6.35 3.08
N PHE A 115 5.36 7.09 3.53
CA PHE A 115 5.20 8.51 3.82
C PHE A 115 4.86 9.32 2.55
N ILE A 116 5.52 9.05 1.44
CA ILE A 116 5.22 9.68 0.15
C ILE A 116 3.79 9.34 -0.29
N PHE A 117 3.38 8.08 -0.18
CA PHE A 117 2.03 7.65 -0.51
C PHE A 117 0.97 8.32 0.37
N ALA A 118 1.25 8.42 1.67
CA ALA A 118 0.35 9.09 2.62
C ALA A 118 0.19 10.57 2.28
N ILE A 119 1.30 11.28 2.03
CA ILE A 119 1.25 12.71 1.67
C ILE A 119 0.48 12.91 0.37
N ALA A 120 0.77 12.13 -0.67
CA ALA A 120 0.09 12.26 -1.96
C ALA A 120 -1.42 12.08 -1.82
N SER A 121 -1.85 11.06 -1.10
CA SER A 121 -3.26 10.79 -0.87
C SER A 121 -3.92 11.85 0.02
N PHE A 122 -3.20 12.33 1.05
CA PHE A 122 -3.67 13.39 1.95
C PHE A 122 -3.92 14.70 1.21
N LEU A 123 -2.94 15.14 0.41
CA LEU A 123 -3.02 16.42 -0.30
C LEU A 123 -4.22 16.45 -1.23
N TYR A 124 -4.51 15.36 -1.90
CA TYR A 124 -5.69 15.26 -2.76
C TYR A 124 -6.99 15.15 -1.96
N ALA A 125 -7.02 14.27 -0.95
CA ALA A 125 -8.24 14.00 -0.17
C ALA A 125 -8.74 15.24 0.59
N PHE A 126 -7.82 16.09 1.04
CA PHE A 126 -8.14 17.35 1.75
C PHE A 126 -8.11 18.59 0.84
N GLU A 127 -8.10 18.40 -0.47
CA GLU A 127 -8.19 19.47 -1.47
C GLU A 127 -7.04 20.48 -1.45
N TYR A 128 -5.88 20.12 -0.91
CA TYR A 128 -4.69 20.96 -1.00
C TYR A 128 -4.08 20.98 -2.41
N VAL A 129 -4.34 19.93 -3.18
CA VAL A 129 -3.97 19.81 -4.59
C VAL A 129 -5.18 19.32 -5.36
N ALA A 130 -5.51 20.03 -6.43
CA ALA A 130 -6.66 19.70 -7.25
C ALA A 130 -6.41 18.44 -8.12
#